data_5f96518c721e3bfb789a78f26906d964
#
_entry.id   5f96518c721e3bfb789a78f26906d964
#
_cell.length_a   1.000
_cell.length_b   1.000
_cell.length_c   1.000
_cell.angle_alpha   90.00
_cell.angle_beta   90.00
_cell.angle_gamma   90.00
#
_symmetry.space_group_name_H-M   'P 1'
#
loop_
_entity.id
_entity.type
_entity.pdbx_description
1 polymer ?
#
loop_
_entity_poly.entity_id
_entity_poly.type
_entity_poly.pdbx_seq_one_letter_code
_entity_poly.pdbx_strand_id
1 'polypeptide(L)'
;MTDYYLPTLGGVQTAIKAQREALTAAGHRVTIFAPLTEEPADPDIVRLPSARGFAPDGYPFAWPLARIVAMLRAEFAGRGIDVVHVQTEMFAALAGIRAAREGGIPLVQTMHGRIDVYTRSVLPLPVLTVPLLARLHRRALGSVPEPLRDPSVPWARSLGARRMWQVMVSQANAADRVIVPSAHFAAKLAGQGVTTPLTVLSNGLEDSVVDAIGEPRARTLSPGSRLRVMWCGRVSPEKRPDVFVDAISRTSGVTAEMYGDGVARRSVARRAHSLPTGRLTVHGGVPQERVLAAMREAHVFVSSSWDFDNQPMVLLEAIASGLPVIVADADLAESLPEGSFLVAPSPDAVGLSRALRALCENPGVVARMSTAAIAGRDDVWHASHTAALVGVYEGVAR
;
A
#
# COMPACT_ATOMS: atom_id res chain seq x y z
N MET A 1 2.12 -14.46 -7.02
CA MET A 1 3.20 -13.82 -7.83
C MET A 1 3.42 -12.41 -7.35
N THR A 2 4.64 -12.05 -6.98
CA THR A 2 4.97 -10.70 -6.51
C THR A 2 6.39 -10.30 -6.89
N ASP A 3 6.62 -9.00 -7.10
CA ASP A 3 7.97 -8.43 -7.30
C ASP A 3 8.65 -8.10 -5.95
N TYR A 4 7.87 -8.04 -4.87
CA TYR A 4 8.33 -7.65 -3.53
C TYR A 4 7.84 -8.66 -2.50
N TYR A 5 8.75 -9.22 -1.70
CA TYR A 5 8.41 -10.11 -0.61
C TYR A 5 9.42 -9.95 0.54
N LEU A 6 9.19 -10.69 1.65
CA LEU A 6 10.07 -10.67 2.83
C LEU A 6 11.57 -10.91 2.45
N PRO A 7 12.52 -10.40 3.23
CA PRO A 7 12.39 -9.88 4.60
C PRO A 7 12.06 -8.39 4.72
N THR A 8 11.92 -7.68 3.62
CA THR A 8 11.59 -6.25 3.64
C THR A 8 10.09 -6.04 3.88
N LEU A 9 9.73 -5.20 4.87
CA LEU A 9 8.35 -4.91 5.21
C LEU A 9 7.84 -3.68 4.45
N GLY A 10 6.65 -3.82 3.88
CA GLY A 10 5.89 -2.77 3.21
C GLY A 10 4.43 -3.20 3.10
N GLY A 11 3.51 -2.28 2.80
CA GLY A 11 2.08 -2.56 2.78
C GLY A 11 1.69 -3.75 1.88
N VAL A 12 2.32 -3.90 0.70
CA VAL A 12 2.07 -5.02 -0.22
C VAL A 12 2.54 -6.35 0.37
N GLN A 13 3.74 -6.40 0.95
CA GLN A 13 4.29 -7.62 1.56
C GLN A 13 3.45 -8.07 2.75
N THR A 14 3.02 -7.14 3.58
CA THR A 14 2.12 -7.40 4.71
C THR A 14 0.79 -7.96 4.21
N ALA A 15 0.18 -7.36 3.19
CA ALA A 15 -1.06 -7.85 2.61
C ALA A 15 -0.92 -9.27 2.01
N ILE A 16 0.19 -9.57 1.30
CA ILE A 16 0.45 -10.90 0.73
C ILE A 16 0.63 -11.95 1.83
N LYS A 17 1.34 -11.60 2.89
CA LYS A 17 1.54 -12.49 4.04
C LYS A 17 0.20 -12.80 4.71
N ALA A 18 -0.61 -11.78 5.00
CA ALA A 18 -1.95 -11.93 5.55
C ALA A 18 -2.84 -12.84 4.71
N GLN A 19 -2.90 -12.59 3.39
CA GLN A 19 -3.68 -13.41 2.47
C GLN A 19 -3.20 -14.86 2.45
N ARG A 20 -1.88 -15.09 2.45
CA ARG A 20 -1.33 -16.46 2.49
C ARG A 20 -1.75 -17.19 3.75
N GLU A 21 -1.57 -16.58 4.93
CA GLU A 21 -1.92 -17.17 6.22
C GLU A 21 -3.42 -17.51 6.28
N ALA A 22 -4.27 -16.59 5.89
CA ALA A 22 -5.70 -16.75 5.93
C ALA A 22 -6.22 -17.81 4.92
N LEU A 23 -5.70 -17.83 3.70
CA LEU A 23 -6.03 -18.87 2.71
C LEU A 23 -5.55 -20.26 3.15
N THR A 24 -4.36 -20.35 3.76
CA THR A 24 -3.83 -21.62 4.28
C THR A 24 -4.70 -22.12 5.44
N ALA A 25 -5.12 -21.24 6.35
CA ALA A 25 -6.04 -21.57 7.43
C ALA A 25 -7.41 -22.02 6.91
N ALA A 26 -7.84 -21.50 5.75
CA ALA A 26 -9.07 -21.93 5.06
C ALA A 26 -8.90 -23.26 4.26
N GLY A 27 -7.71 -23.89 4.31
CA GLY A 27 -7.44 -25.18 3.70
C GLY A 27 -6.91 -25.11 2.27
N HIS A 28 -6.57 -23.95 1.75
CA HIS A 28 -5.97 -23.79 0.43
C HIS A 28 -4.45 -23.92 0.48
N ARG A 29 -3.85 -24.50 -0.57
CA ARG A 29 -2.39 -24.52 -0.74
C ARG A 29 -1.95 -23.26 -1.47
N VAL A 30 -1.09 -22.45 -0.84
CA VAL A 30 -0.63 -21.18 -1.40
C VAL A 30 0.86 -21.22 -1.63
N THR A 31 1.28 -21.07 -2.89
CA THR A 31 2.69 -20.95 -3.27
C THR A 31 3.03 -19.51 -3.65
N ILE A 32 4.05 -18.94 -3.01
CA ILE A 32 4.57 -17.61 -3.31
C ILE A 32 5.74 -17.70 -4.29
N PHE A 33 5.68 -16.95 -5.38
CA PHE A 33 6.79 -16.80 -6.34
C PHE A 33 7.29 -15.35 -6.29
N ALA A 34 8.55 -15.16 -5.91
CA ALA A 34 9.15 -13.83 -5.76
C ALA A 34 10.65 -13.83 -6.07
N PRO A 35 11.23 -12.71 -6.55
CA PRO A 35 12.67 -12.55 -6.60
C PRO A 35 13.18 -12.37 -5.17
N LEU A 36 14.06 -13.25 -4.72
CA LEU A 36 14.64 -13.25 -3.39
C LEU A 36 16.16 -13.26 -3.48
N THR A 37 16.84 -12.70 -2.47
CA THR A 37 18.31 -12.71 -2.36
C THR A 37 18.84 -14.08 -1.95
N GLU A 38 18.10 -14.79 -1.10
CA GLU A 38 18.46 -16.09 -0.53
C GLU A 38 17.43 -17.15 -0.87
N GLU A 39 17.81 -18.42 -0.78
CA GLU A 39 16.87 -19.53 -0.90
C GLU A 39 15.97 -19.57 0.34
N PRO A 40 14.66 -19.61 0.14
CA PRO A 40 13.72 -19.70 1.26
C PRO A 40 13.75 -21.10 1.88
N ALA A 41 13.61 -21.17 3.21
CA ALA A 41 13.48 -22.44 3.93
C ALA A 41 12.08 -23.09 3.72
N ASP A 42 11.09 -22.29 3.38
CA ASP A 42 9.70 -22.72 3.13
C ASP A 42 9.56 -23.24 1.70
N PRO A 43 9.15 -24.52 1.49
CA PRO A 43 9.01 -25.14 0.17
C PRO A 43 7.90 -24.52 -0.68
N ASP A 44 6.96 -23.80 -0.05
CA ASP A 44 5.89 -23.08 -0.72
C ASP A 44 6.26 -21.63 -1.08
N ILE A 45 7.51 -21.26 -0.88
CA ILE A 45 8.08 -19.99 -1.38
C ILE A 45 9.12 -20.36 -2.45
N VAL A 46 8.92 -19.91 -3.68
CA VAL A 46 9.79 -20.23 -4.82
C VAL A 46 10.54 -18.98 -5.23
N ARG A 47 11.87 -19.07 -5.18
CA ARG A 47 12.77 -17.98 -5.59
C ARG A 47 12.82 -17.86 -7.10
N LEU A 48 12.54 -16.65 -7.61
CA LEU A 48 12.70 -16.34 -9.03
C LEU A 48 14.12 -15.82 -9.33
N PRO A 49 14.65 -16.11 -10.54
CA PRO A 49 15.89 -15.51 -11.01
C PRO A 49 15.85 -13.97 -10.97
N SER A 50 16.95 -13.36 -10.51
CA SER A 50 17.07 -11.92 -10.42
C SER A 50 18.34 -11.40 -11.10
N ALA A 51 18.32 -10.13 -11.50
CA ALA A 51 19.49 -9.44 -12.03
C ALA A 51 20.53 -9.21 -10.93
N ARG A 52 21.81 -9.53 -11.22
CA ARG A 52 22.89 -9.28 -10.27
C ARG A 52 23.23 -7.80 -10.23
N GLY A 53 23.39 -7.24 -9.03
CA GLY A 53 23.83 -5.86 -8.83
C GLY A 53 22.81 -4.78 -9.18
N PHE A 54 21.56 -5.16 -9.46
CA PHE A 54 20.48 -4.22 -9.70
C PHE A 54 19.29 -4.54 -8.78
N ALA A 55 19.11 -3.71 -7.76
CA ALA A 55 18.07 -3.85 -6.74
C ALA A 55 17.47 -2.46 -6.45
N PRO A 56 16.58 -1.96 -7.32
CA PRO A 56 15.93 -0.67 -7.11
C PRO A 56 15.14 -0.70 -5.79
N ASP A 57 15.32 0.35 -5.00
CA ASP A 57 14.69 0.47 -3.66
C ASP A 57 15.03 -0.72 -2.71
N GLY A 58 16.18 -1.40 -2.96
CA GLY A 58 16.63 -2.53 -2.15
C GLY A 58 15.99 -3.89 -2.51
N TYR A 59 15.11 -3.95 -3.50
CA TYR A 59 14.45 -5.18 -3.93
C TYR A 59 15.19 -5.86 -5.10
N PRO A 60 15.38 -7.21 -5.06
CA PRO A 60 15.91 -7.95 -6.19
C PRO A 60 15.01 -7.79 -7.42
N PHE A 61 15.59 -7.51 -8.56
CA PHE A 61 14.85 -7.27 -9.79
C PHE A 61 14.75 -8.56 -10.61
N ALA A 62 13.53 -9.02 -10.93
CA ALA A 62 13.28 -10.25 -11.67
C ALA A 62 13.77 -10.16 -13.13
N TRP A 63 14.80 -10.96 -13.49
CA TRP A 63 15.41 -10.97 -14.82
C TRP A 63 16.27 -12.25 -15.03
N PRO A 64 16.35 -12.82 -16.24
CA PRO A 64 15.70 -12.47 -17.51
C PRO A 64 14.28 -13.06 -17.63
N LEU A 65 13.39 -12.29 -18.25
CA LEU A 65 11.95 -12.57 -18.30
C LEU A 65 11.59 -13.93 -18.94
N ALA A 66 12.18 -14.27 -20.09
CA ALA A 66 11.89 -15.52 -20.81
C ALA A 66 12.23 -16.77 -19.98
N ARG A 67 13.34 -16.72 -19.22
CA ARG A 67 13.73 -17.83 -18.32
C ARG A 67 12.72 -17.99 -17.17
N ILE A 68 12.25 -16.88 -16.63
CA ILE A 68 11.26 -16.89 -15.54
C ILE A 68 9.94 -17.46 -16.05
N VAL A 69 9.46 -17.05 -17.22
CA VAL A 69 8.22 -17.59 -17.82
C VAL A 69 8.31 -19.10 -18.02
N ALA A 70 9.43 -19.61 -18.57
CA ALA A 70 9.64 -21.05 -18.76
C ALA A 70 9.64 -21.81 -17.42
N MET A 71 10.34 -21.28 -16.41
CA MET A 71 10.37 -21.83 -15.06
C MET A 71 8.96 -21.87 -14.44
N LEU A 72 8.21 -20.76 -14.50
CA LEU A 72 6.87 -20.65 -13.93
C LEU A 72 5.90 -21.64 -14.58
N ARG A 73 5.97 -21.83 -15.89
CA ARG A 73 5.10 -22.82 -16.57
C ARG A 73 5.35 -24.24 -16.06
N ALA A 74 6.62 -24.62 -15.85
CA ALA A 74 6.97 -25.90 -15.28
C ALA A 74 6.48 -26.05 -13.82
N GLU A 75 6.69 -25.02 -13.00
CA GLU A 75 6.24 -24.99 -11.61
C GLU A 75 4.72 -25.03 -11.49
N PHE A 76 3.99 -24.28 -12.32
CA PHE A 76 2.53 -24.26 -12.30
C PHE A 76 1.96 -25.65 -12.66
N ALA A 77 2.49 -26.28 -13.70
CA ALA A 77 2.09 -27.63 -14.07
C ALA A 77 2.46 -28.65 -13.00
N GLY A 78 3.70 -28.62 -12.48
CA GLY A 78 4.20 -29.58 -11.48
C GLY A 78 3.47 -29.48 -10.13
N ARG A 79 3.00 -28.32 -9.76
CA ARG A 79 2.28 -28.08 -8.50
C ARG A 79 0.75 -28.15 -8.64
N GLY A 80 0.22 -28.24 -9.88
CA GLY A 80 -1.22 -28.24 -10.15
C GLY A 80 -1.86 -26.92 -9.69
N ILE A 81 -1.34 -25.79 -10.18
CA ILE A 81 -1.87 -24.46 -9.80
C ILE A 81 -3.21 -24.22 -10.49
N ASP A 82 -4.26 -24.00 -9.71
CA ASP A 82 -5.62 -23.75 -10.20
C ASP A 82 -5.84 -22.28 -10.60
N VAL A 83 -5.23 -21.35 -9.86
CA VAL A 83 -5.35 -19.88 -10.09
C VAL A 83 -4.01 -19.23 -9.89
N VAL A 84 -3.64 -18.34 -10.78
CA VAL A 84 -2.47 -17.45 -10.61
C VAL A 84 -2.96 -16.09 -10.14
N HIS A 85 -2.53 -15.68 -8.94
CA HIS A 85 -2.79 -14.35 -8.42
C HIS A 85 -1.54 -13.48 -8.48
N VAL A 86 -1.59 -12.40 -9.22
CA VAL A 86 -0.50 -11.42 -9.39
C VAL A 86 -0.77 -10.22 -8.48
N GLN A 87 0.22 -9.87 -7.64
CA GLN A 87 0.07 -8.87 -6.57
C GLN A 87 0.85 -7.56 -6.82
N THR A 88 1.53 -7.47 -7.95
CA THR A 88 2.36 -6.32 -8.30
C THR A 88 2.35 -6.08 -9.81
N GLU A 89 3.06 -5.04 -10.29
CA GLU A 89 2.99 -4.60 -11.69
C GLU A 89 4.34 -4.62 -12.42
N MET A 90 5.40 -5.16 -11.82
CA MET A 90 6.74 -5.18 -12.44
C MET A 90 7.04 -6.52 -13.14
N PHE A 91 8.29 -6.96 -13.21
CA PHE A 91 8.69 -8.05 -14.11
C PHE A 91 8.33 -9.45 -13.62
N ALA A 92 8.30 -9.68 -12.29
CA ALA A 92 7.82 -10.97 -11.78
C ALA A 92 6.32 -11.12 -12.05
N ALA A 93 5.55 -10.05 -11.84
CA ALA A 93 4.14 -9.97 -12.20
C ALA A 93 3.91 -10.27 -13.68
N LEU A 94 4.67 -9.59 -14.55
CA LEU A 94 4.59 -9.74 -15.99
C LEU A 94 4.91 -11.17 -16.46
N ALA A 95 5.91 -11.81 -15.84
CA ALA A 95 6.23 -13.21 -16.11
C ALA A 95 5.10 -14.14 -15.68
N GLY A 96 4.48 -13.87 -14.52
CA GLY A 96 3.32 -14.62 -14.03
C GLY A 96 2.11 -14.51 -14.95
N ILE A 97 1.76 -13.30 -15.40
CA ILE A 97 0.70 -13.05 -16.36
C ILE A 97 0.93 -13.86 -17.65
N ARG A 98 2.14 -13.82 -18.19
CA ARG A 98 2.48 -14.58 -19.40
C ARG A 98 2.39 -16.09 -19.19
N ALA A 99 2.99 -16.58 -18.10
CA ALA A 99 2.99 -18.01 -17.81
C ALA A 99 1.57 -18.55 -17.59
N ALA A 100 0.71 -17.83 -16.90
CA ALA A 100 -0.70 -18.19 -16.69
C ALA A 100 -1.46 -18.23 -18.01
N ARG A 101 -1.36 -17.19 -18.85
CA ARG A 101 -2.04 -17.15 -20.15
C ARG A 101 -1.56 -18.23 -21.11
N GLU A 102 -0.25 -18.48 -21.19
CA GLU A 102 0.32 -19.55 -22.02
C GLU A 102 -0.06 -20.95 -21.50
N GLY A 103 -0.32 -21.09 -20.21
CA GLY A 103 -0.77 -22.33 -19.56
C GLY A 103 -2.29 -22.52 -19.50
N GLY A 104 -3.08 -21.52 -19.91
CA GLY A 104 -4.54 -21.53 -19.79
C GLY A 104 -5.04 -21.54 -18.36
N ILE A 105 -4.26 -20.98 -17.42
CA ILE A 105 -4.60 -20.92 -16.00
C ILE A 105 -5.31 -19.60 -15.70
N PRO A 106 -6.45 -19.62 -14.97
CA PRO A 106 -7.17 -18.42 -14.55
C PRO A 106 -6.27 -17.43 -13.84
N LEU A 107 -6.42 -16.14 -14.17
CA LEU A 107 -5.54 -15.06 -13.74
C LEU A 107 -6.30 -13.97 -12.97
N VAL A 108 -5.94 -13.77 -11.72
CA VAL A 108 -6.39 -12.66 -10.89
C VAL A 108 -5.23 -11.68 -10.71
N GLN A 109 -5.50 -10.39 -10.74
CA GLN A 109 -4.50 -9.36 -10.43
C GLN A 109 -5.02 -8.42 -9.34
N THR A 110 -4.26 -8.28 -8.26
CA THR A 110 -4.46 -7.18 -7.31
C THR A 110 -3.57 -6.00 -7.67
N MET A 111 -4.17 -4.82 -7.80
CA MET A 111 -3.46 -3.56 -8.01
C MET A 111 -3.46 -2.75 -6.73
N HIS A 112 -2.33 -2.76 -6.02
CA HIS A 112 -2.22 -2.13 -4.70
C HIS A 112 -1.96 -0.61 -4.77
N GLY A 113 -1.34 -0.12 -5.84
CA GLY A 113 -0.86 1.25 -5.85
C GLY A 113 -0.65 1.87 -7.22
N ARG A 114 -0.20 3.10 -7.18
CA ARG A 114 0.07 3.98 -8.32
C ARG A 114 1.51 3.81 -8.79
N ILE A 115 1.77 2.91 -9.77
CA ILE A 115 3.13 2.69 -10.31
C ILE A 115 3.69 3.91 -11.05
N ASP A 116 2.87 4.82 -11.54
CA ASP A 116 3.30 6.06 -12.17
C ASP A 116 4.02 6.99 -11.17
N VAL A 117 3.55 7.03 -9.93
CA VAL A 117 4.19 7.79 -8.85
C VAL A 117 5.43 7.05 -8.34
N TYR A 118 5.31 5.74 -8.09
CA TYR A 118 6.42 4.91 -7.62
C TYR A 118 7.62 4.94 -8.58
N THR A 119 7.41 4.67 -9.86
CA THR A 119 8.49 4.63 -10.85
C THR A 119 9.19 5.97 -11.02
N ARG A 120 8.48 7.09 -10.87
CA ARG A 120 9.07 8.42 -10.89
C ARG A 120 10.01 8.68 -9.71
N SER A 121 9.71 8.09 -8.55
CA SER A 121 10.46 8.32 -7.31
C SER A 121 11.65 7.37 -7.16
N VAL A 122 11.55 6.14 -7.70
CA VAL A 122 12.51 5.05 -7.46
C VAL A 122 13.45 4.80 -8.64
N LEU A 123 12.96 4.96 -9.88
CA LEU A 123 13.80 4.66 -11.04
C LEU A 123 14.84 5.78 -11.30
N PRO A 124 16.11 5.41 -11.55
CA PRO A 124 17.10 6.38 -11.99
C PRO A 124 16.73 6.92 -13.37
N LEU A 125 16.94 8.21 -13.60
CA LEU A 125 16.66 8.89 -14.87
C LEU A 125 15.28 8.53 -15.45
N PRO A 126 14.17 8.82 -14.77
CA PRO A 126 12.82 8.35 -15.13
C PRO A 126 12.38 8.77 -16.53
N VAL A 127 12.96 9.83 -17.08
CA VAL A 127 12.72 10.28 -18.48
C VAL A 127 13.14 9.22 -19.51
N LEU A 128 14.18 8.43 -19.21
CA LEU A 128 14.69 7.37 -20.08
C LEU A 128 14.15 5.99 -19.68
N THR A 129 14.12 5.70 -18.38
CA THR A 129 13.78 4.37 -17.87
C THR A 129 12.30 4.07 -17.96
N VAL A 130 11.41 5.03 -17.74
CA VAL A 130 9.96 4.84 -17.86
C VAL A 130 9.52 4.47 -19.29
N PRO A 131 10.00 5.14 -20.37
CA PRO A 131 9.71 4.69 -21.73
C PRO A 131 10.21 3.29 -22.05
N LEU A 132 11.42 2.94 -21.57
CA LEU A 132 11.97 1.61 -21.76
C LEU A 132 11.13 0.55 -21.03
N LEU A 133 10.77 0.79 -19.79
CA LEU A 133 9.90 -0.08 -18.99
C LEU A 133 8.56 -0.31 -19.68
N ALA A 134 7.89 0.76 -20.12
CA ALA A 134 6.63 0.67 -20.85
C ALA A 134 6.76 -0.14 -22.15
N ARG A 135 7.89 0.00 -22.88
CA ARG A 135 8.16 -0.80 -24.11
C ARG A 135 8.34 -2.28 -23.79
N LEU A 136 9.05 -2.61 -22.71
CA LEU A 136 9.27 -4.00 -22.28
C LEU A 136 7.95 -4.65 -21.87
N HIS A 137 7.12 -3.96 -21.11
CA HIS A 137 5.79 -4.44 -20.72
C HIS A 137 4.90 -4.74 -21.93
N ARG A 138 4.84 -3.81 -22.90
CA ARG A 138 4.08 -4.01 -24.14
C ARG A 138 4.53 -5.25 -24.91
N ARG A 139 5.84 -5.41 -25.09
CA ARG A 139 6.39 -6.59 -25.80
C ARG A 139 6.06 -7.89 -25.08
N ALA A 140 6.10 -7.89 -23.77
CA ALA A 140 5.88 -9.08 -22.99
C ALA A 140 4.39 -9.47 -22.93
N LEU A 141 3.46 -8.50 -22.88
CA LEU A 141 2.03 -8.76 -22.93
C LEU A 141 1.51 -9.08 -24.35
N GLY A 142 2.32 -8.76 -25.39
CA GLY A 142 1.90 -8.95 -26.78
C GLY A 142 0.74 -8.04 -27.20
N SER A 143 0.46 -6.99 -26.41
CA SER A 143 -0.66 -6.08 -26.63
C SER A 143 -0.18 -4.72 -27.19
N VAL A 144 -0.98 -4.13 -28.06
CA VAL A 144 -0.83 -2.71 -28.41
C VAL A 144 -1.42 -1.92 -27.24
N PRO A 145 -0.73 -0.89 -26.70
CA PRO A 145 -1.29 -0.09 -25.63
C PRO A 145 -2.55 0.60 -26.14
N GLU A 146 -3.64 0.36 -25.45
CA GLU A 146 -4.82 1.18 -25.68
C GLU A 146 -4.56 2.61 -25.22
N PRO A 147 -5.02 3.63 -25.97
CA PRO A 147 -4.94 5.00 -25.51
C PRO A 147 -5.76 5.14 -24.22
N LEU A 148 -5.25 5.92 -23.27
CA LEU A 148 -6.04 6.25 -22.07
C LEU A 148 -7.31 6.99 -22.48
N ARG A 149 -8.45 6.66 -21.86
CA ARG A 149 -9.72 7.32 -22.15
C ARG A 149 -9.72 8.80 -21.78
N ASP A 150 -9.10 9.14 -20.65
CA ASP A 150 -8.94 10.52 -20.22
C ASP A 150 -7.49 10.83 -19.81
N PRO A 151 -6.63 11.22 -20.76
CA PRO A 151 -5.27 11.66 -20.47
C PRO A 151 -5.18 13.09 -19.90
N SER A 152 -6.30 13.82 -19.77
CA SER A 152 -6.32 15.20 -19.29
C SER A 152 -6.35 15.34 -17.77
N VAL A 153 -6.72 14.27 -17.06
CA VAL A 153 -6.76 14.27 -15.59
C VAL A 153 -5.40 14.64 -14.98
N PRO A 154 -5.39 15.38 -13.86
CA PRO A 154 -4.15 15.92 -13.27
C PRO A 154 -3.04 14.88 -13.07
N TRP A 155 -3.41 13.70 -12.62
CA TRP A 155 -2.49 12.62 -12.31
C TRP A 155 -1.97 11.86 -13.54
N ALA A 156 -2.57 12.00 -14.74
CA ALA A 156 -2.11 11.38 -15.99
C ALA A 156 -1.48 12.37 -16.97
N ARG A 157 -1.33 13.65 -16.63
CA ARG A 157 -0.88 14.70 -17.58
C ARG A 157 0.54 14.51 -18.11
N SER A 158 1.48 14.03 -17.31
CA SER A 158 2.86 13.86 -17.75
C SER A 158 2.99 12.66 -18.71
N LEU A 159 3.91 12.73 -19.67
CA LEU A 159 4.17 11.61 -20.59
C LEU A 159 4.58 10.33 -19.86
N GLY A 160 5.36 10.45 -18.78
CA GLY A 160 5.75 9.32 -17.95
C GLY A 160 4.55 8.68 -17.26
N ALA A 161 3.69 9.49 -16.63
CA ALA A 161 2.47 9.02 -16.00
C ALA A 161 1.55 8.33 -17.01
N ARG A 162 1.30 8.93 -18.18
CA ARG A 162 0.48 8.30 -19.25
C ARG A 162 0.98 6.92 -19.62
N ARG A 163 2.31 6.75 -19.79
CA ARG A 163 2.91 5.45 -20.12
C ARG A 163 2.72 4.42 -19.01
N MET A 164 2.87 4.83 -17.77
CA MET A 164 2.65 3.92 -16.63
C MET A 164 1.18 3.57 -16.45
N TRP A 165 0.27 4.50 -16.65
CA TRP A 165 -1.17 4.23 -16.68
C TRP A 165 -1.54 3.27 -17.83
N GLN A 166 -0.96 3.43 -19.02
CA GLN A 166 -1.14 2.47 -20.12
C GLN A 166 -0.64 1.06 -19.73
N VAL A 167 0.47 0.97 -18.98
CA VAL A 167 0.97 -0.31 -18.46
C VAL A 167 -0.05 -0.91 -17.48
N MET A 168 -0.54 -0.13 -16.51
CA MET A 168 -1.56 -0.60 -15.56
C MET A 168 -2.83 -1.08 -16.25
N VAL A 169 -3.37 -0.30 -17.18
CA VAL A 169 -4.58 -0.66 -17.95
C VAL A 169 -4.34 -1.94 -18.76
N SER A 170 -3.19 -2.06 -19.44
CA SER A 170 -2.86 -3.25 -20.24
C SER A 170 -2.71 -4.51 -19.38
N GLN A 171 -2.12 -4.40 -18.19
CA GLN A 171 -2.00 -5.53 -17.26
C GLN A 171 -3.36 -5.92 -16.69
N ALA A 172 -4.13 -4.94 -16.23
CA ALA A 172 -5.49 -5.17 -15.73
C ALA A 172 -6.36 -5.89 -16.78
N ASN A 173 -6.31 -5.43 -18.04
CA ASN A 173 -7.08 -6.05 -19.14
C ASN A 173 -6.52 -7.40 -19.60
N ALA A 174 -5.34 -7.80 -19.12
CA ALA A 174 -4.78 -9.14 -19.36
C ALA A 174 -5.24 -10.19 -18.34
N ALA A 175 -5.86 -9.78 -17.24
CA ALA A 175 -6.39 -10.66 -16.20
C ALA A 175 -7.88 -11.01 -16.43
N ASP A 176 -8.35 -12.10 -15.81
CA ASP A 176 -9.77 -12.48 -15.81
C ASP A 176 -10.57 -11.69 -14.77
N ARG A 177 -9.89 -11.27 -13.70
CA ARG A 177 -10.45 -10.43 -12.63
C ARG A 177 -9.38 -9.53 -12.05
N VAL A 178 -9.75 -8.29 -11.75
CA VAL A 178 -8.87 -7.34 -11.04
C VAL A 178 -9.44 -7.02 -9.67
N ILE A 179 -8.59 -7.13 -8.64
CA ILE A 179 -8.89 -6.71 -7.27
C ILE A 179 -8.20 -5.37 -7.03
N VAL A 180 -8.88 -4.47 -6.36
CA VAL A 180 -8.33 -3.20 -5.88
C VAL A 180 -8.77 -2.96 -4.44
N PRO A 181 -7.92 -2.36 -3.59
CA PRO A 181 -8.24 -2.19 -2.18
C PRO A 181 -9.23 -1.04 -1.89
N SER A 182 -9.62 -0.27 -2.92
CA SER A 182 -10.40 0.96 -2.75
C SER A 182 -11.30 1.27 -3.94
N ALA A 183 -12.47 1.85 -3.70
CA ALA A 183 -13.43 2.20 -4.74
C ALA A 183 -12.94 3.39 -5.59
N HIS A 184 -12.27 4.38 -4.98
CA HIS A 184 -11.70 5.50 -5.73
C HIS A 184 -10.64 5.04 -6.75
N PHE A 185 -9.83 4.03 -6.41
CA PHE A 185 -8.85 3.49 -7.36
C PHE A 185 -9.50 2.65 -8.45
N ALA A 186 -10.56 1.86 -8.11
CA ALA A 186 -11.38 1.18 -9.11
C ALA A 186 -11.96 2.17 -10.13
N ALA A 187 -12.51 3.29 -9.65
CA ALA A 187 -13.04 4.35 -10.51
C ALA A 187 -11.96 4.97 -11.41
N LYS A 188 -10.75 5.24 -10.87
CA LYS A 188 -9.61 5.73 -11.66
C LYS A 188 -9.21 4.73 -12.76
N LEU A 189 -9.12 3.44 -12.47
CA LEU A 189 -8.80 2.40 -13.46
C LEU A 189 -9.87 2.26 -14.55
N ALA A 190 -11.13 2.17 -14.15
CA ALA A 190 -12.26 2.09 -15.09
C ALA A 190 -12.33 3.35 -15.98
N GLY A 191 -12.12 4.54 -15.41
CA GLY A 191 -12.06 5.81 -16.12
C GLY A 191 -10.94 5.87 -17.16
N GLN A 192 -9.85 5.12 -16.97
CA GLN A 192 -8.73 5.07 -17.90
C GLN A 192 -8.80 3.93 -18.92
N GLY A 193 -9.79 3.06 -18.87
CA GLY A 193 -10.02 2.06 -19.90
C GLY A 193 -9.83 0.61 -19.44
N VAL A 194 -9.80 0.35 -18.15
CA VAL A 194 -9.90 -1.03 -17.66
C VAL A 194 -11.32 -1.55 -17.94
N THR A 195 -11.40 -2.65 -18.68
CA THR A 195 -12.65 -3.34 -19.06
C THR A 195 -12.84 -4.65 -18.33
N THR A 196 -11.75 -5.23 -17.81
CA THR A 196 -11.82 -6.42 -16.94
C THR A 196 -12.67 -6.10 -15.71
N PRO A 197 -13.53 -7.03 -15.25
CA PRO A 197 -14.32 -6.81 -14.04
C PRO A 197 -13.45 -6.48 -12.84
N LEU A 198 -13.77 -5.35 -12.18
CA LEU A 198 -13.10 -4.86 -10.98
C LEU A 198 -13.85 -5.33 -9.74
N THR A 199 -13.13 -5.82 -8.76
CA THR A 199 -13.65 -6.17 -7.43
C THR A 199 -12.95 -5.30 -6.39
N VAL A 200 -13.70 -4.50 -5.65
CA VAL A 200 -13.16 -3.75 -4.51
C VAL A 200 -13.11 -4.69 -3.31
N LEU A 201 -11.90 -4.95 -2.83
CA LEU A 201 -11.67 -5.82 -1.69
C LEU A 201 -10.56 -5.22 -0.82
N SER A 202 -10.90 -4.79 0.38
CA SER A 202 -9.96 -4.26 1.36
C SER A 202 -8.83 -5.27 1.66
N ASN A 203 -7.65 -4.78 2.00
CA ASN A 203 -6.52 -5.66 2.35
C ASN A 203 -6.74 -6.41 3.68
N GLY A 204 -7.46 -5.83 4.64
CA GLY A 204 -7.61 -6.37 5.99
C GLY A 204 -6.31 -6.41 6.80
N LEU A 205 -6.40 -6.72 8.08
CA LEU A 205 -5.24 -6.92 8.96
C LEU A 205 -5.05 -8.41 9.25
N GLU A 206 -3.79 -8.85 9.37
CA GLU A 206 -3.43 -10.19 9.84
C GLU A 206 -3.87 -10.41 11.30
N ASP A 207 -4.25 -11.63 11.65
CA ASP A 207 -4.57 -12.00 13.04
C ASP A 207 -3.39 -11.68 13.97
N SER A 208 -2.17 -11.97 13.55
CA SER A 208 -0.95 -11.66 14.32
C SER A 208 -0.77 -10.17 14.60
N VAL A 209 -1.19 -9.30 13.69
CA VAL A 209 -1.16 -7.83 13.88
C VAL A 209 -2.27 -7.40 14.83
N VAL A 210 -3.47 -7.96 14.67
CA VAL A 210 -4.61 -7.69 15.56
C VAL A 210 -4.31 -8.16 16.99
N ASP A 211 -3.69 -9.33 17.16
CA ASP A 211 -3.24 -9.85 18.44
C ASP A 211 -2.16 -8.97 19.09
N ALA A 212 -1.20 -8.49 18.28
CA ALA A 212 -0.16 -7.56 18.74
C ALA A 212 -0.73 -6.18 19.14
N ILE A 213 -1.76 -5.70 18.45
CA ILE A 213 -2.50 -4.49 18.85
C ILE A 213 -3.22 -4.75 20.19
N GLY A 214 -3.78 -5.95 20.38
CA GLY A 214 -4.56 -6.33 21.55
C GLY A 214 -5.88 -5.55 21.67
N GLU A 215 -6.39 -5.39 22.89
CA GLU A 215 -7.62 -4.62 23.11
C GLU A 215 -7.46 -3.15 22.72
N PRO A 216 -8.41 -2.58 21.95
CA PRO A 216 -8.34 -1.18 21.55
C PRO A 216 -8.47 -0.28 22.78
N ARG A 217 -7.69 0.77 22.79
CA ARG A 217 -7.70 1.73 23.89
C ARG A 217 -8.47 2.98 23.51
N ALA A 218 -9.44 3.38 24.31
CA ALA A 218 -10.12 4.66 24.15
C ALA A 218 -9.14 5.83 24.39
N ARG A 219 -9.21 6.82 23.51
CA ARG A 219 -8.38 8.03 23.61
C ARG A 219 -9.16 9.17 24.23
N THR A 220 -8.55 9.82 25.18
CA THR A 220 -9.07 11.04 25.79
C THR A 220 -7.98 12.10 25.83
N LEU A 221 -8.32 13.33 25.53
CA LEU A 221 -7.44 14.48 25.66
C LEU A 221 -7.95 15.36 26.79
N SER A 222 -7.18 15.49 27.87
CA SER A 222 -7.53 16.38 28.98
C SER A 222 -7.33 17.85 28.57
N PRO A 223 -8.19 18.75 29.03
CA PRO A 223 -8.00 20.18 28.80
C PRO A 223 -6.60 20.65 29.25
N GLY A 224 -5.93 21.41 28.42
CA GLY A 224 -4.57 21.91 28.67
C GLY A 224 -3.44 20.92 28.44
N SER A 225 -3.71 19.63 28.21
CA SER A 225 -2.66 18.69 27.82
C SER A 225 -2.30 18.81 26.33
N ARG A 226 -1.09 18.37 26.00
CA ARG A 226 -0.64 18.37 24.61
C ARG A 226 -1.25 17.21 23.83
N LEU A 227 -1.73 17.48 22.63
CA LEU A 227 -2.16 16.46 21.68
C LEU A 227 -0.92 15.68 21.19
N ARG A 228 -0.88 14.35 21.44
CA ARG A 228 0.18 13.47 20.94
C ARG A 228 -0.19 12.98 19.54
N VAL A 229 0.58 13.41 18.55
CA VAL A 229 0.37 13.15 17.14
C VAL A 229 1.36 12.10 16.65
N MET A 230 0.90 11.13 15.88
CA MET A 230 1.74 10.11 15.30
C MET A 230 1.69 10.15 13.78
N TRP A 231 2.83 9.92 13.15
CA TRP A 231 2.98 9.63 11.73
C TRP A 231 3.83 8.37 11.57
N CYS A 232 3.42 7.46 10.66
CA CYS A 232 4.20 6.28 10.35
C CYS A 232 4.08 5.93 8.87
N GLY A 233 5.22 5.54 8.27
CA GLY A 233 5.29 5.10 6.89
C GLY A 233 6.68 5.19 6.29
N ARG A 234 6.81 4.83 5.01
CA ARG A 234 8.05 5.05 4.28
C ARG A 234 8.31 6.56 4.19
N VAL A 235 9.50 6.99 4.61
CA VAL A 235 9.89 8.41 4.58
C VAL A 235 10.37 8.77 3.18
N SER A 236 9.41 8.94 2.27
CA SER A 236 9.62 9.17 0.83
C SER A 236 8.70 10.30 0.32
N PRO A 237 9.06 10.96 -0.81
CA PRO A 237 8.36 12.16 -1.26
C PRO A 237 6.86 11.99 -1.47
N GLU A 238 6.41 10.82 -1.94
CA GLU A 238 4.99 10.53 -2.19
C GLU A 238 4.15 10.43 -0.90
N LYS A 239 4.77 10.09 0.23
CA LYS A 239 4.12 10.11 1.56
C LYS A 239 4.11 11.50 2.20
N ARG A 240 4.80 12.47 1.59
CA ARG A 240 4.83 13.89 1.99
C ARG A 240 5.15 14.11 3.48
N PRO A 241 6.21 13.48 4.03
CA PRO A 241 6.58 13.65 5.43
C PRO A 241 6.98 15.08 5.78
N ASP A 242 7.46 15.87 4.81
CA ASP A 242 7.75 17.28 4.93
C ASP A 242 6.49 18.11 5.24
N VAL A 243 5.37 17.81 4.61
CA VAL A 243 4.06 18.43 4.88
C VAL A 243 3.61 18.16 6.32
N PHE A 244 3.85 16.97 6.84
CA PHE A 244 3.59 16.65 8.24
C PHE A 244 4.47 17.49 9.17
N VAL A 245 5.78 17.54 8.95
CA VAL A 245 6.70 18.37 9.77
C VAL A 245 6.28 19.84 9.78
N ASP A 246 5.91 20.36 8.61
CA ASP A 246 5.45 21.75 8.49
C ASP A 246 4.11 22.00 9.20
N ALA A 247 3.19 21.02 9.18
CA ALA A 247 1.94 21.10 9.94
C ALA A 247 2.20 21.13 11.46
N ILE A 248 3.11 20.30 11.96
CA ILE A 248 3.53 20.28 13.37
C ILE A 248 4.19 21.61 13.75
N SER A 249 5.01 22.21 12.89
CA SER A 249 5.63 23.52 13.15
C SER A 249 4.60 24.63 13.33
N ARG A 250 3.47 24.56 12.61
CA ARG A 250 2.38 25.56 12.58
C ARG A 250 1.33 25.37 13.67
N THR A 251 1.39 24.29 14.44
CA THR A 251 0.34 23.96 15.43
C THR A 251 0.90 24.04 16.84
N SER A 252 0.43 24.94 17.69
CA SER A 252 0.74 24.95 19.13
C SER A 252 -0.02 23.82 19.86
N GLY A 253 0.41 23.46 21.07
CA GLY A 253 -0.29 22.47 21.89
C GLY A 253 -0.16 21.00 21.42
N VAL A 254 0.75 20.69 20.48
CA VAL A 254 1.01 19.31 20.03
C VAL A 254 2.43 18.85 20.37
N THR A 255 2.62 17.56 20.53
CA THR A 255 3.89 16.85 20.43
C THR A 255 3.72 15.75 19.37
N ALA A 256 4.78 15.43 18.62
CA ALA A 256 4.66 14.49 17.52
C ALA A 256 5.79 13.47 17.51
N GLU A 257 5.47 12.28 17.02
CA GLU A 257 6.40 11.19 16.79
C GLU A 257 6.28 10.70 15.35
N MET A 258 7.42 10.47 14.71
CA MET A 258 7.51 9.99 13.34
C MET A 258 8.31 8.70 13.30
N TYR A 259 7.70 7.66 12.70
CA TYR A 259 8.28 6.32 12.54
C TYR A 259 8.42 5.99 11.07
N GLY A 260 9.55 5.35 10.73
CA GLY A 260 9.84 4.88 9.38
C GLY A 260 11.18 5.36 8.84
N ASP A 261 11.60 4.75 7.73
CA ASP A 261 12.84 5.06 7.04
C ASP A 261 12.58 5.28 5.54
N GLY A 262 13.55 5.85 4.85
CA GLY A 262 13.48 6.10 3.41
C GLY A 262 14.35 7.27 2.95
N VAL A 263 14.31 7.50 1.65
CA VAL A 263 15.21 8.46 0.97
C VAL A 263 15.11 9.91 1.48
N ALA A 264 13.96 10.30 1.99
CA ALA A 264 13.73 11.66 2.52
C ALA A 264 14.10 11.82 4.01
N ARG A 265 14.49 10.72 4.72
CA ARG A 265 14.75 10.75 6.18
C ARG A 265 15.72 11.84 6.61
N ARG A 266 16.85 12.00 5.89
CA ARG A 266 17.87 13.03 6.25
C ARG A 266 17.31 14.44 6.12
N SER A 267 16.51 14.71 5.11
CA SER A 267 15.86 16.02 4.91
C SER A 267 14.83 16.29 6.00
N VAL A 268 13.99 15.33 6.30
CA VAL A 268 12.97 15.40 7.34
C VAL A 268 13.60 15.60 8.73
N ALA A 269 14.64 14.84 9.06
CA ALA A 269 15.35 14.96 10.33
C ALA A 269 15.95 16.37 10.53
N ARG A 270 16.53 16.95 9.47
CA ARG A 270 17.05 18.34 9.53
C ARG A 270 15.94 19.37 9.81
N ARG A 271 14.78 19.22 9.14
CA ARG A 271 13.61 20.10 9.39
C ARG A 271 13.07 19.91 10.80
N ALA A 272 12.97 18.66 11.29
CA ALA A 272 12.54 18.39 12.66
C ALA A 272 13.47 19.01 13.69
N HIS A 273 14.80 19.01 13.43
CA HIS A 273 15.81 19.65 14.31
C HIS A 273 15.66 21.17 14.41
N SER A 274 15.04 21.83 13.43
CA SER A 274 14.77 23.27 13.50
C SER A 274 13.55 23.62 14.36
N LEU A 275 12.80 22.63 14.83
CA LEU A 275 11.66 22.82 15.73
C LEU A 275 12.13 22.90 17.20
N PRO A 276 11.34 23.50 18.08
CA PRO A 276 11.64 23.50 19.52
C PRO A 276 11.83 22.07 20.05
N THR A 277 12.77 21.89 20.97
CA THR A 277 13.09 20.58 21.58
C THR A 277 11.84 19.89 22.12
N GLY A 278 11.70 18.60 21.82
CA GLY A 278 10.54 17.79 22.23
C GLY A 278 9.26 18.04 21.42
N ARG A 279 9.33 18.83 20.35
CA ARG A 279 8.19 19.11 19.49
C ARG A 279 7.88 17.96 18.53
N LEU A 280 8.91 17.41 17.92
CA LEU A 280 8.86 16.28 17.01
C LEU A 280 10.07 15.37 17.23
N THR A 281 9.82 14.09 17.44
CA THR A 281 10.85 13.04 17.51
C THR A 281 10.78 12.19 16.26
N VAL A 282 11.92 12.01 15.58
CA VAL A 282 12.06 11.14 14.40
C VAL A 282 12.82 9.88 14.80
N HIS A 283 12.12 8.76 14.90
CA HIS A 283 12.66 7.48 15.40
C HIS A 283 13.43 6.68 14.34
N GLY A 284 13.13 6.91 13.04
CA GLY A 284 13.66 6.06 11.97
C GLY A 284 12.87 4.75 11.83
N GLY A 285 13.47 3.77 11.12
CA GLY A 285 12.90 2.42 10.99
C GLY A 285 12.99 1.67 12.31
N VAL A 286 11.86 1.15 12.77
CA VAL A 286 11.76 0.34 14.00
C VAL A 286 10.89 -0.90 13.72
N PRO A 287 10.97 -1.96 14.53
CA PRO A 287 10.07 -3.12 14.43
C PRO A 287 8.59 -2.71 14.53
N GLN A 288 7.71 -3.48 13.86
CA GLN A 288 6.27 -3.19 13.82
C GLN A 288 5.64 -3.16 15.22
N GLU A 289 6.04 -4.05 16.10
CA GLU A 289 5.52 -4.09 17.48
C GLU A 289 5.75 -2.77 18.22
N ARG A 290 6.89 -2.10 17.94
CA ARG A 290 7.17 -0.78 18.53
C ARG A 290 6.28 0.32 17.94
N VAL A 291 5.94 0.22 16.66
CA VAL A 291 4.97 1.13 16.01
C VAL A 291 3.59 0.95 16.63
N LEU A 292 3.13 -0.30 16.76
CA LEU A 292 1.83 -0.62 17.36
C LEU A 292 1.76 -0.17 18.83
N ALA A 293 2.83 -0.36 19.60
CA ALA A 293 2.92 0.14 20.97
C ALA A 293 2.84 1.69 21.02
N ALA A 294 3.51 2.40 20.09
CA ALA A 294 3.44 3.85 20.01
C ALA A 294 2.04 4.34 19.60
N MET A 295 1.33 3.62 18.75
CA MET A 295 -0.07 3.92 18.41
C MET A 295 -0.96 3.91 19.66
N ARG A 296 -0.71 3.03 20.64
CA ARG A 296 -1.47 2.98 21.88
C ARG A 296 -1.32 4.22 22.75
N GLU A 297 -0.21 4.94 22.61
CA GLU A 297 0.10 6.15 23.38
C GLU A 297 -0.29 7.45 22.63
N ALA A 298 -0.49 7.40 21.34
CA ALA A 298 -0.90 8.55 20.54
C ALA A 298 -2.38 8.92 20.76
N HIS A 299 -2.73 10.17 20.51
CA HIS A 299 -4.12 10.64 20.50
C HIS A 299 -4.71 10.70 19.11
N VAL A 300 -3.89 10.88 18.09
CA VAL A 300 -4.30 10.95 16.68
C VAL A 300 -3.16 10.51 15.76
N PHE A 301 -3.52 9.76 14.74
CA PHE A 301 -2.64 9.43 13.60
C PHE A 301 -2.85 10.45 12.47
N VAL A 302 -1.78 10.84 11.79
CA VAL A 302 -1.86 11.75 10.63
C VAL A 302 -1.28 11.07 9.40
N SER A 303 -2.09 10.96 8.35
CA SER A 303 -1.63 10.63 7.00
C SER A 303 -1.48 11.90 6.18
N SER A 304 -0.26 12.21 5.78
CA SER A 304 0.06 13.36 4.90
C SER A 304 0.10 13.00 3.42
N SER A 305 -0.10 11.74 3.07
CA SER A 305 -0.18 11.24 1.70
C SER A 305 -1.32 11.90 0.93
N TRP A 306 -1.12 12.17 -0.36
CA TRP A 306 -2.14 12.76 -1.22
C TRP A 306 -2.01 12.28 -2.65
N ASP A 307 -3.12 11.84 -3.25
CA ASP A 307 -3.22 11.26 -4.61
C ASP A 307 -2.18 10.15 -4.88
N PHE A 308 -1.94 9.31 -3.88
CA PHE A 308 -0.95 8.23 -3.99
C PHE A 308 -1.42 6.91 -3.40
N ASP A 309 -1.73 6.89 -2.12
CA ASP A 309 -2.16 5.68 -1.43
C ASP A 309 -3.59 5.30 -1.83
N ASN A 310 -3.82 3.99 -1.95
CA ASN A 310 -5.17 3.47 -2.15
C ASN A 310 -5.78 2.99 -0.84
N GLN A 311 -5.05 2.19 -0.07
CA GLN A 311 -5.42 1.78 1.29
C GLN A 311 -4.15 1.51 2.10
N PRO A 312 -3.61 2.49 2.81
CA PRO A 312 -2.43 2.30 3.65
C PRO A 312 -2.75 1.42 4.85
N MET A 313 -2.03 0.30 5.01
CA MET A 313 -2.22 -0.65 6.12
C MET A 313 -2.16 0.02 7.49
N VAL A 314 -1.31 1.03 7.64
CA VAL A 314 -1.14 1.80 8.88
C VAL A 314 -2.42 2.50 9.33
N LEU A 315 -3.34 2.84 8.41
CA LEU A 315 -4.65 3.40 8.77
C LEU A 315 -5.56 2.33 9.38
N LEU A 316 -5.52 1.10 8.84
CA LEU A 316 -6.25 -0.02 9.40
C LEU A 316 -5.70 -0.38 10.80
N GLU A 317 -4.37 -0.38 10.97
CA GLU A 317 -3.71 -0.57 12.26
C GLU A 317 -4.12 0.50 13.28
N ALA A 318 -4.20 1.77 12.86
CA ALA A 318 -4.66 2.87 13.71
C ALA A 318 -6.11 2.65 14.17
N ILE A 319 -7.02 2.34 13.25
CA ILE A 319 -8.43 2.05 13.57
C ILE A 319 -8.55 0.86 14.52
N ALA A 320 -7.86 -0.25 14.21
CA ALA A 320 -7.87 -1.44 15.06
C ALA A 320 -7.37 -1.17 16.48
N SER A 321 -6.46 -0.21 16.67
CA SER A 321 -5.98 0.22 17.99
C SER A 321 -6.91 1.23 18.70
N GLY A 322 -8.00 1.67 18.08
CA GLY A 322 -8.88 2.73 18.55
C GLY A 322 -8.30 4.14 18.40
N LEU A 323 -7.30 4.33 17.51
CA LEU A 323 -6.62 5.61 17.29
C LEU A 323 -7.33 6.42 16.19
N PRO A 324 -7.84 7.62 16.50
CA PRO A 324 -8.40 8.54 15.50
C PRO A 324 -7.41 8.90 14.40
N VAL A 325 -7.93 9.20 13.21
CA VAL A 325 -7.09 9.51 12.04
C VAL A 325 -7.40 10.89 11.48
N ILE A 326 -6.36 11.63 11.06
CA ILE A 326 -6.48 12.78 10.16
C ILE A 326 -5.87 12.38 8.82
N VAL A 327 -6.62 12.57 7.73
CA VAL A 327 -6.15 12.31 6.37
C VAL A 327 -6.02 13.62 5.59
N ALA A 328 -4.93 13.78 4.84
CA ALA A 328 -4.78 14.88 3.87
C ALA A 328 -5.54 14.59 2.57
N ASP A 329 -5.74 13.31 2.24
CA ASP A 329 -6.43 12.84 1.05
C ASP A 329 -7.84 12.35 1.42
N ALA A 330 -8.85 12.99 0.86
CA ALA A 330 -10.24 12.61 1.09
C ALA A 330 -10.58 11.21 0.54
N ASP A 331 -9.87 10.74 -0.49
CA ASP A 331 -10.07 9.42 -1.07
C ASP A 331 -9.80 8.30 -0.05
N LEU A 332 -8.90 8.53 0.93
CA LEU A 332 -8.59 7.56 1.98
C LEU A 332 -9.71 7.38 3.02
N ALA A 333 -10.64 8.32 3.09
CA ALA A 333 -11.75 8.28 4.04
C ALA A 333 -12.69 7.08 3.82
N GLU A 334 -12.80 6.58 2.59
CA GLU A 334 -13.69 5.45 2.26
C GLU A 334 -13.32 4.14 2.98
N SER A 335 -12.07 4.00 3.43
CA SER A 335 -11.59 2.82 4.15
C SER A 335 -11.63 2.97 5.68
N LEU A 336 -12.19 4.07 6.17
CA LEU A 336 -12.22 4.40 7.59
C LEU A 336 -13.68 4.44 8.11
N PRO A 337 -13.95 3.91 9.31
CA PRO A 337 -15.27 3.97 9.91
C PRO A 337 -15.73 5.42 10.08
N GLU A 338 -17.01 5.69 9.79
CA GLU A 338 -17.58 7.02 9.93
C GLU A 338 -17.41 7.56 11.37
N GLY A 339 -17.01 8.81 11.49
CA GLY A 339 -16.75 9.47 12.76
C GLY A 339 -15.40 9.17 13.39
N SER A 340 -14.59 8.23 12.86
CA SER A 340 -13.25 7.90 13.36
C SER A 340 -12.13 8.77 12.79
N PHE A 341 -12.43 9.60 11.80
CA PHE A 341 -11.44 10.40 11.06
C PHE A 341 -11.87 11.86 10.85
N LEU A 342 -10.88 12.69 10.51
CA LEU A 342 -11.09 14.03 9.94
C LEU A 342 -10.34 14.13 8.60
N VAL A 343 -11.01 14.72 7.61
CA VAL A 343 -10.34 15.12 6.37
C VAL A 343 -9.81 16.55 6.55
N ALA A 344 -8.53 16.77 6.27
CA ALA A 344 -7.94 18.09 6.32
C ALA A 344 -8.62 19.02 5.30
N PRO A 345 -8.91 20.30 5.63
CA PRO A 345 -9.58 21.24 4.71
C PRO A 345 -8.81 21.50 3.41
N SER A 346 -7.51 21.26 3.40
CA SER A 346 -6.65 21.24 2.21
C SER A 346 -5.53 20.20 2.42
N PRO A 347 -4.99 19.61 1.33
CA PRO A 347 -4.01 18.52 1.45
C PRO A 347 -2.59 19.02 1.77
N ASP A 348 -2.45 20.20 2.30
CA ASP A 348 -1.18 20.83 2.62
C ASP A 348 -0.96 20.99 4.13
N ALA A 349 0.20 21.55 4.51
CA ALA A 349 0.55 21.78 5.90
C ALA A 349 -0.42 22.74 6.62
N VAL A 350 -1.08 23.65 5.90
CA VAL A 350 -2.06 24.57 6.47
C VAL A 350 -3.35 23.81 6.81
N GLY A 351 -3.84 22.96 5.89
CA GLY A 351 -5.02 22.14 6.15
C GLY A 351 -4.82 21.17 7.30
N LEU A 352 -3.69 20.43 7.31
CA LEU A 352 -3.36 19.53 8.41
C LEU A 352 -3.24 20.28 9.74
N SER A 353 -2.60 21.46 9.76
CA SER A 353 -2.47 22.25 10.99
C SER A 353 -3.82 22.76 11.49
N ARG A 354 -4.77 23.06 10.61
CA ARG A 354 -6.15 23.44 10.99
C ARG A 354 -6.89 22.26 11.63
N ALA A 355 -6.79 21.06 11.04
CA ALA A 355 -7.39 19.86 11.62
C ALA A 355 -6.81 19.54 13.01
N LEU A 356 -5.48 19.63 13.19
CA LEU A 356 -4.83 19.44 14.48
C LEU A 356 -5.27 20.47 15.52
N ARG A 357 -5.38 21.75 15.14
CA ARG A 357 -5.87 22.81 16.05
C ARG A 357 -7.30 22.56 16.48
N ALA A 358 -8.18 22.14 15.59
CA ALA A 358 -9.56 21.81 15.93
C ALA A 358 -9.66 20.74 17.03
N LEU A 359 -8.75 19.74 17.01
CA LEU A 359 -8.68 18.72 18.07
C LEU A 359 -8.12 19.32 19.40
N CYS A 360 -7.14 20.20 19.33
CA CYS A 360 -6.60 20.89 20.52
C CYS A 360 -7.65 21.79 21.18
N GLU A 361 -8.43 22.51 20.38
CA GLU A 361 -9.48 23.42 20.85
C GLU A 361 -10.72 22.68 21.37
N ASN A 362 -10.98 21.48 20.86
CA ASN A 362 -12.14 20.66 21.19
C ASN A 362 -11.73 19.24 21.63
N PRO A 363 -11.13 19.07 22.83
CA PRO A 363 -10.61 17.76 23.29
C PRO A 363 -11.61 16.61 23.25
N GLY A 364 -12.91 16.88 23.46
CA GLY A 364 -13.97 15.87 23.40
C GLY A 364 -14.17 15.25 22.00
N VAL A 365 -13.68 15.87 20.93
CA VAL A 365 -13.71 15.31 19.57
C VAL A 365 -12.81 14.08 19.50
N VAL A 366 -11.64 14.10 20.13
CA VAL A 366 -10.72 12.95 20.17
C VAL A 366 -11.40 11.72 20.76
N ALA A 367 -12.12 11.89 21.87
CA ALA A 367 -12.83 10.79 22.53
C ALA A 367 -13.95 10.22 21.62
N ARG A 368 -14.74 11.06 20.98
CA ARG A 368 -15.80 10.60 20.05
C ARG A 368 -15.22 9.86 18.86
N MET A 369 -14.17 10.39 18.26
CA MET A 369 -13.50 9.75 17.13
C MET A 369 -12.89 8.39 17.53
N SER A 370 -12.29 8.31 18.71
CA SER A 370 -11.76 7.05 19.24
C SER A 370 -12.85 6.02 19.49
N THR A 371 -14.00 6.43 20.02
CA THR A 371 -15.17 5.53 20.18
C THR A 371 -15.63 4.99 18.83
N ALA A 372 -15.70 5.84 17.80
CA ALA A 372 -16.07 5.42 16.46
C ALA A 372 -15.02 4.46 15.84
N ALA A 373 -13.72 4.71 16.04
CA ALA A 373 -12.66 3.80 15.60
C ALA A 373 -12.77 2.42 16.27
N ILE A 374 -13.05 2.37 17.56
CA ILE A 374 -13.25 1.12 18.30
C ILE A 374 -14.50 0.38 17.78
N ALA A 375 -15.59 1.08 17.54
CA ALA A 375 -16.82 0.48 17.03
C ALA A 375 -16.67 -0.11 15.63
N GLY A 376 -15.84 0.50 14.78
CA GLY A 376 -15.55 0.00 13.41
C GLY A 376 -14.33 -0.92 13.32
N ARG A 377 -13.81 -1.43 14.44
CA ARG A 377 -12.62 -2.28 14.45
C ARG A 377 -12.79 -3.55 13.62
N ASP A 378 -13.93 -4.19 13.70
CA ASP A 378 -14.18 -5.47 13.03
C ASP A 378 -14.23 -5.31 11.51
N ASP A 379 -14.53 -4.11 11.00
CA ASP A 379 -14.56 -3.82 9.56
C ASP A 379 -13.16 -3.86 8.91
N VAL A 380 -12.10 -3.72 9.71
CA VAL A 380 -10.71 -3.77 9.22
C VAL A 380 -10.05 -5.14 9.42
N TRP A 381 -10.78 -6.12 9.98
CA TRP A 381 -10.25 -7.45 10.21
C TRP A 381 -10.30 -8.34 8.97
N HIS A 382 -9.35 -9.26 8.84
CA HIS A 382 -9.14 -10.08 7.65
C HIS A 382 -10.17 -11.18 7.41
N ALA A 383 -10.88 -11.66 8.42
CA ALA A 383 -11.74 -12.85 8.32
C ALA A 383 -12.85 -12.73 7.24
N SER A 384 -13.47 -11.56 7.12
CA SER A 384 -14.48 -11.30 6.08
C SER A 384 -13.87 -11.21 4.67
N HIS A 385 -12.61 -10.80 4.56
CA HIS A 385 -11.92 -10.60 3.30
C HIS A 385 -11.48 -11.93 2.66
N THR A 386 -11.13 -12.94 3.46
CA THR A 386 -10.71 -14.25 2.96
C THR A 386 -11.82 -14.95 2.20
N ALA A 387 -13.05 -14.97 2.74
CA ALA A 387 -14.20 -15.57 2.06
C ALA A 387 -14.51 -14.85 0.73
N ALA A 388 -14.41 -13.52 0.69
CA ALA A 388 -14.60 -12.74 -0.52
C ALA A 388 -13.49 -13.03 -1.56
N LEU A 389 -12.23 -13.16 -1.12
CA LEU A 389 -11.10 -13.51 -1.99
C LEU A 389 -11.25 -14.91 -2.58
N VAL A 390 -11.65 -15.91 -1.79
CA VAL A 390 -11.96 -17.27 -2.26
C VAL A 390 -13.09 -17.21 -3.28
N GLY A 391 -14.15 -16.45 -3.04
CA GLY A 391 -15.24 -16.27 -4.00
C GLY A 391 -14.78 -15.67 -5.34
N VAL A 392 -13.77 -14.78 -5.32
CA VAL A 392 -13.15 -14.28 -6.56
C VAL A 392 -12.43 -15.40 -7.30
N TYR A 393 -11.66 -16.24 -6.60
CA TYR A 393 -10.94 -17.37 -7.24
C TYR A 393 -11.90 -18.39 -7.82
N GLU A 394 -12.95 -18.78 -7.09
CA GLU A 394 -13.98 -19.70 -7.59
C GLU A 394 -14.71 -19.15 -8.82
N GLY A 395 -14.93 -17.83 -8.84
CA GLY A 395 -15.59 -17.15 -9.95
C GLY A 395 -14.77 -17.12 -11.24
N VAL A 396 -13.44 -17.23 -11.18
CA VAL A 396 -12.57 -17.27 -12.36
C VAL A 396 -12.15 -18.70 -12.74
N ALA A 397 -12.21 -19.64 -11.80
CA ALA A 397 -11.86 -21.06 -12.04
C ALA A 397 -12.97 -21.87 -12.75
N ARG A 398 -14.16 -21.30 -12.87
CA ARG A 398 -15.32 -21.87 -13.60
C ARG A 398 -15.31 -21.47 -15.06
#